data_6842f8becea534b183f5b22eb130e479
#
_entry.id   6842f8becea534b183f5b22eb130e479
#
_cell.length_a   1.000
_cell.length_b   1.000
_cell.length_c   1.000
_cell.angle_alpha   90.00
_cell.angle_beta   90.00
_cell.angle_gamma   90.00
#
_symmetry.space_group_name_H-M   'P 1'
#
loop_
_entity.id
_entity.type
_entity.pdbx_description
1 polymer ?
#
loop_
_entity_poly.entity_id
_entity_poly.type
_entity_poly.pdbx_seq_one_letter_code
_entity_poly.pdbx_strand_id
1 'polypeptide(L)'
;MLDKKPKIALLVGGTSPERAVSKMSGKGILQALKNLKYPTKIIDPAYGLHQPKDEEQFFLEKDYSEISNRNIIDAVNSELLNDADVVFSAMHGKWAEDGTVQSLLELRRLKYTGSKVLASSLSMDKEMSKVIFRQAGVQTADWISVTENFSESVTNQVKEKIGFPCVIKPNDQGSTVGLTLVKEEKEISAAIKLALQFSSKALIEKYIPGRELTVAILQDKALPVLEIVPKSGFYDYKHKYTSGMSEYIVPAQILENVAKKAQHQALIAFQSIGCDGYARIDFRMNEKDELFCLEVNTLPGMTPTSLVPKAAKAVGISFEELVEKIIQQAL
;
A
#
# COMPACT_ATOMS: atom_id res chain seq x y z
N MET A 1 36.60 -13.02 -5.78
CA MET A 1 36.34 -11.86 -4.91
C MET A 1 35.00 -12.13 -4.27
N LEU A 2 34.90 -12.13 -2.95
CA LEU A 2 33.59 -12.17 -2.29
C LEU A 2 32.89 -10.88 -2.70
N ASP A 3 31.82 -10.98 -3.49
CA ASP A 3 31.03 -9.83 -3.93
C ASP A 3 30.57 -9.05 -2.70
N LYS A 4 31.07 -7.82 -2.58
CA LYS A 4 30.75 -6.95 -1.45
C LYS A 4 29.24 -6.66 -1.54
N LYS A 5 28.48 -7.04 -0.50
CA LYS A 5 27.05 -6.73 -0.44
C LYS A 5 26.80 -5.22 -0.59
N PRO A 6 25.76 -4.82 -1.35
CA PRO A 6 25.42 -3.42 -1.52
C PRO A 6 25.06 -2.76 -0.19
N LYS A 7 25.38 -1.48 -0.07
CA LYS A 7 25.00 -0.64 1.08
C LYS A 7 23.56 -0.21 0.95
N ILE A 8 22.76 -0.46 1.97
CA ILE A 8 21.33 -0.16 2.00
C ILE A 8 21.07 1.09 2.84
N ALA A 9 20.37 2.07 2.29
CA ALA A 9 19.71 3.10 3.07
C ALA A 9 18.26 2.68 3.32
N LEU A 10 17.93 2.36 4.57
CA LEU A 10 16.59 1.98 4.99
C LEU A 10 15.80 3.22 5.41
N LEU A 11 14.82 3.63 4.61
CA LEU A 11 13.93 4.74 4.94
C LEU A 11 12.77 4.24 5.80
N VAL A 12 12.56 4.87 6.95
CA VAL A 12 11.50 4.55 7.93
C VAL A 12 10.76 5.81 8.37
N GLY A 13 9.63 5.67 9.01
CA GLY A 13 8.90 6.80 9.60
C GLY A 13 8.14 7.62 8.56
N GLY A 14 8.62 8.80 8.21
CA GLY A 14 7.90 9.75 7.38
C GLY A 14 6.86 10.57 8.17
N THR A 15 6.01 11.33 7.48
CA THR A 15 5.04 12.25 8.09
C THR A 15 3.58 11.82 7.95
N SER A 16 3.33 10.67 7.32
CA SER A 16 1.96 10.18 7.11
C SER A 16 1.34 9.66 8.41
N PRO A 17 0.01 9.53 8.48
CA PRO A 17 -0.67 8.86 9.60
C PRO A 17 -0.23 7.40 9.80
N GLU A 18 0.39 6.77 8.77
CA GLU A 18 0.90 5.39 8.83
C GLU A 18 2.35 5.30 9.34
N ARG A 19 2.89 6.38 9.92
CA ARG A 19 4.23 6.45 10.49
C ARG A 19 4.57 5.30 11.45
N ALA A 20 3.65 4.93 12.33
CA ALA A 20 3.84 3.82 13.26
C ALA A 20 4.01 2.47 12.54
N VAL A 21 3.23 2.26 11.47
CA VAL A 21 3.32 1.06 10.61
C VAL A 21 4.66 1.01 9.89
N SER A 22 5.13 2.16 9.40
CA SER A 22 6.44 2.30 8.78
C SER A 22 7.57 1.92 9.75
N LYS A 23 7.52 2.42 10.99
CA LYS A 23 8.50 2.05 12.03
C LYS A 23 8.50 0.55 12.31
N MET A 24 7.32 -0.09 12.40
CA MET A 24 7.20 -1.54 12.59
C MET A 24 7.75 -2.34 11.40
N SER A 25 7.40 -1.97 10.16
CA SER A 25 7.92 -2.58 8.95
C SER A 25 9.44 -2.43 8.86
N GLY A 26 9.94 -1.21 9.10
CA GLY A 26 11.35 -0.90 9.09
C GLY A 26 12.16 -1.72 10.09
N LYS A 27 11.63 -1.92 11.32
CA LYS A 27 12.27 -2.76 12.34
C LYS A 27 12.41 -4.22 11.88
N GLY A 28 11.37 -4.77 11.25
CA GLY A 28 11.41 -6.13 10.69
C GLY A 28 12.43 -6.25 9.55
N ILE A 29 12.39 -5.31 8.60
CA ILE A 29 13.33 -5.25 7.47
C ILE A 29 14.76 -5.10 7.95
N LEU A 30 15.02 -4.21 8.91
CA LEU A 30 16.36 -4.03 9.49
C LEU A 30 16.92 -5.33 10.08
N GLN A 31 16.09 -6.08 10.82
CA GLN A 31 16.52 -7.36 11.36
C GLN A 31 16.89 -8.36 10.26
N ALA A 32 16.09 -8.42 9.19
CA ALA A 32 16.40 -9.25 8.04
C ALA A 32 17.70 -8.82 7.34
N LEU A 33 17.91 -7.52 7.14
CA LEU A 33 19.16 -6.98 6.56
C LEU A 33 20.39 -7.33 7.39
N LYS A 34 20.29 -7.28 8.72
CA LYS A 34 21.34 -7.70 9.64
C LYS A 34 21.64 -9.20 9.52
N ASN A 35 20.60 -10.04 9.53
CA ASN A 35 20.74 -11.48 9.37
C ASN A 35 21.41 -11.82 8.03
N LEU A 36 21.07 -11.09 6.99
CA LEU A 36 21.66 -11.19 5.66
C LEU A 36 23.03 -10.49 5.54
N LYS A 37 23.52 -9.79 6.57
CA LYS A 37 24.78 -9.06 6.60
C LYS A 37 24.91 -7.95 5.56
N TYR A 38 23.81 -7.25 5.26
CA TYR A 38 23.87 -6.04 4.43
C TYR A 38 24.33 -4.84 5.27
N PRO A 39 25.37 -4.09 4.82
CA PRO A 39 25.68 -2.79 5.43
C PRO A 39 24.46 -1.87 5.32
N THR A 40 23.90 -1.45 6.46
CA THR A 40 22.63 -0.73 6.49
C THR A 40 22.75 0.56 7.29
N LYS A 41 22.25 1.65 6.72
CA LYS A 41 22.06 2.93 7.40
C LYS A 41 20.56 3.20 7.49
N ILE A 42 20.06 3.48 8.69
CA ILE A 42 18.65 3.84 8.90
C ILE A 42 18.50 5.34 8.77
N ILE A 43 17.43 5.79 8.11
CA ILE A 43 17.13 7.21 7.95
C ILE A 43 15.62 7.37 8.11
N ASP A 44 15.21 8.27 8.99
CA ASP A 44 13.84 8.78 9.01
C ASP A 44 13.85 10.16 8.32
N PRO A 45 13.36 10.25 7.08
CA PRO A 45 13.43 11.51 6.34
C PRO A 45 12.66 12.64 7.02
N ALA A 46 11.65 12.33 7.85
CA ALA A 46 10.88 13.34 8.56
C ALA A 46 11.70 14.12 9.61
N TYR A 47 12.85 13.58 10.02
CA TYR A 47 13.80 14.28 10.92
C TYR A 47 14.83 15.16 10.20
N GLY A 48 14.83 15.17 8.86
CA GLY A 48 15.78 15.94 8.08
C GLY A 48 17.21 15.50 8.33
N LEU A 49 18.07 16.45 8.67
CA LEU A 49 19.49 16.19 8.98
C LEU A 49 19.73 15.74 10.42
N HIS A 50 18.74 15.90 11.30
CA HIS A 50 18.84 15.58 12.74
C HIS A 50 18.46 14.13 13.03
N GLN A 51 19.23 13.19 12.50
CA GLN A 51 18.96 11.76 12.68
C GLN A 51 19.33 11.26 14.09
N PRO A 52 18.56 10.31 14.67
CA PRO A 52 18.97 9.62 15.89
C PRO A 52 20.35 8.98 15.76
N LYS A 53 21.12 8.97 16.87
CA LYS A 53 22.41 8.27 16.91
C LYS A 53 22.24 6.78 17.19
N ASP A 54 21.24 6.46 18.01
CA ASP A 54 20.97 5.07 18.42
C ASP A 54 19.85 4.49 17.57
N GLU A 55 20.07 3.27 17.11
CA GLU A 55 19.14 2.55 16.25
C GLU A 55 17.73 2.40 16.86
N GLU A 56 17.65 2.12 18.16
CA GLU A 56 16.37 1.93 18.84
C GLU A 56 15.48 3.17 18.80
N GLN A 57 16.08 4.36 18.78
CA GLN A 57 15.35 5.63 18.77
C GLN A 57 14.52 5.85 17.50
N PHE A 58 14.90 5.22 16.36
CA PHE A 58 14.11 5.27 15.12
C PHE A 58 12.74 4.59 15.27
N PHE A 59 12.63 3.61 16.17
CA PHE A 59 11.48 2.74 16.30
C PHE A 59 10.62 3.04 17.53
N LEU A 60 10.98 4.04 18.33
CA LEU A 60 10.18 4.47 19.46
C LEU A 60 8.86 5.10 18.97
N GLU A 61 7.79 4.93 19.75
CA GLU A 61 6.51 5.58 19.49
C GLU A 61 6.64 7.12 19.54
N LYS A 62 7.35 7.62 20.55
CA LYS A 62 7.65 9.05 20.68
C LYS A 62 8.71 9.47 19.66
N ASP A 63 8.42 10.53 18.92
CA ASP A 63 9.35 11.06 17.94
C ASP A 63 10.59 11.67 18.59
N TYR A 64 11.73 11.44 17.95
CA TYR A 64 13.05 11.91 18.39
C TYR A 64 13.18 13.44 18.29
N SER A 65 12.64 14.03 17.23
CA SER A 65 12.64 15.46 17.00
C SER A 65 11.37 15.87 16.25
N GLU A 66 11.24 17.16 15.95
CA GLU A 66 10.15 17.67 15.13
C GLU A 66 10.15 17.04 13.73
N ILE A 67 8.98 16.61 13.28
CA ILE A 67 8.77 16.00 11.95
C ILE A 67 8.13 17.00 11.00
N SER A 68 8.60 17.03 9.75
CA SER A 68 8.00 17.87 8.71
C SER A 68 8.24 17.33 7.30
N ASN A 69 7.38 17.72 6.36
CA ASN A 69 7.57 17.40 4.94
C ASN A 69 8.80 18.12 4.37
N ARG A 70 9.16 19.30 4.89
CA ARG A 70 10.37 20.00 4.50
C ARG A 70 11.61 19.18 4.83
N ASN A 71 11.63 18.57 5.99
CA ASN A 71 12.69 17.68 6.43
C ASN A 71 12.91 16.51 5.47
N ILE A 72 11.84 15.96 4.85
CA ILE A 72 11.96 14.90 3.85
C ILE A 72 12.81 15.34 2.66
N ILE A 73 12.57 16.55 2.17
CA ILE A 73 13.35 17.13 1.06
C ILE A 73 14.81 17.28 1.47
N ASP A 74 15.05 17.87 2.64
CA ASP A 74 16.39 18.14 3.15
C ASP A 74 17.16 16.82 3.40
N ALA A 75 16.53 15.80 3.97
CA ALA A 75 17.14 14.49 4.19
C ALA A 75 17.50 13.80 2.88
N VAL A 76 16.55 13.74 1.93
CA VAL A 76 16.78 13.06 0.65
C VAL A 76 17.86 13.77 -0.15
N ASN A 77 17.95 15.11 -0.12
CA ASN A 77 18.95 15.87 -0.86
C ASN A 77 20.32 15.99 -0.16
N SER A 78 20.45 15.44 1.04
CA SER A 78 21.69 15.52 1.83
C SER A 78 22.70 14.42 1.51
N GLU A 79 23.83 14.48 2.20
CA GLU A 79 24.87 13.44 2.18
C GLU A 79 24.46 12.13 2.88
N LEU A 80 23.30 12.12 3.56
CA LEU A 80 22.81 10.92 4.26
C LEU A 80 22.69 9.71 3.34
N LEU A 81 22.40 9.93 2.06
CA LEU A 81 22.16 8.91 1.03
C LEU A 81 23.36 8.71 0.06
N ASN A 82 24.45 9.49 0.17
CA ASN A 82 25.54 9.44 -0.82
C ASN A 82 26.22 8.07 -0.93
N ASP A 83 26.28 7.34 0.16
CA ASP A 83 26.96 6.04 0.22
C ASP A 83 26.03 4.84 -0.05
N ALA A 84 24.75 5.10 -0.32
CA ALA A 84 23.79 4.03 -0.55
C ALA A 84 23.86 3.50 -1.98
N ASP A 85 23.99 2.19 -2.13
CA ASP A 85 23.85 1.53 -3.43
C ASP A 85 22.37 1.33 -3.78
N VAL A 86 21.52 1.12 -2.75
CA VAL A 86 20.06 0.98 -2.88
C VAL A 86 19.37 1.63 -1.69
N VAL A 87 18.29 2.34 -1.95
CA VAL A 87 17.35 2.84 -0.94
C VAL A 87 16.22 1.84 -0.78
N PHE A 88 16.06 1.25 0.40
CA PHE A 88 14.92 0.42 0.74
C PHE A 88 13.87 1.28 1.45
N SER A 89 12.70 1.49 0.81
CA SER A 89 11.62 2.24 1.44
C SER A 89 10.73 1.32 2.28
N ALA A 90 10.71 1.55 3.59
CA ALA A 90 9.74 0.97 4.52
C ALA A 90 8.71 2.01 4.96
N MET A 91 8.64 3.16 4.30
CA MET A 91 7.65 4.20 4.55
C MET A 91 6.28 3.78 4.00
N HIS A 92 5.21 4.35 4.54
CA HIS A 92 3.84 4.07 4.12
C HIS A 92 3.01 5.34 3.99
N GLY A 93 1.95 5.26 3.18
CA GLY A 93 0.97 6.32 2.98
C GLY A 93 1.47 7.49 2.16
N LYS A 94 0.83 8.65 2.34
CA LYS A 94 1.11 9.87 1.58
C LYS A 94 2.59 10.25 1.66
N TRP A 95 3.12 10.79 0.57
CA TRP A 95 4.52 11.14 0.28
C TRP A 95 5.43 9.92 0.02
N ALA A 96 5.10 8.75 0.55
CA ALA A 96 5.88 7.53 0.37
C ALA A 96 5.36 6.63 -0.75
N GLU A 97 4.01 6.56 -0.92
CA GLU A 97 3.34 5.66 -1.86
C GLU A 97 2.80 6.36 -3.10
N ASP A 98 2.85 7.70 -3.14
CA ASP A 98 2.26 8.54 -4.18
C ASP A 98 3.25 9.03 -5.26
N GLY A 99 4.49 8.56 -5.23
CA GLY A 99 5.54 8.96 -6.16
C GLY A 99 6.37 10.15 -5.70
N THR A 100 6.01 10.83 -4.61
CA THR A 100 6.73 12.05 -4.18
C THR A 100 8.16 11.78 -3.76
N VAL A 101 8.39 10.83 -2.84
CA VAL A 101 9.76 10.45 -2.41
C VAL A 101 10.50 9.80 -3.55
N GLN A 102 9.83 8.96 -4.36
CA GLN A 102 10.41 8.33 -5.54
C GLN A 102 10.95 9.38 -6.52
N SER A 103 10.22 10.49 -6.75
CA SER A 103 10.68 11.60 -7.60
C SER A 103 11.99 12.22 -7.12
N LEU A 104 12.13 12.45 -5.80
CA LEU A 104 13.36 12.97 -5.22
C LEU A 104 14.52 11.98 -5.38
N LEU A 105 14.27 10.68 -5.21
CA LEU A 105 15.29 9.65 -5.39
C LEU A 105 15.73 9.54 -6.86
N GLU A 106 14.79 9.63 -7.82
CA GLU A 106 15.10 9.60 -9.25
C GLU A 106 15.91 10.82 -9.70
N LEU A 107 15.58 12.03 -9.24
CA LEU A 107 16.35 13.23 -9.50
C LEU A 107 17.81 13.11 -9.00
N ARG A 108 18.01 12.37 -7.92
CA ARG A 108 19.34 12.03 -7.39
C ARG A 108 19.98 10.81 -8.04
N ARG A 109 19.31 10.16 -8.98
CA ARG A 109 19.76 8.92 -9.63
C ARG A 109 20.07 7.79 -8.63
N LEU A 110 19.35 7.75 -7.51
CA LEU A 110 19.46 6.70 -6.52
C LEU A 110 18.57 5.52 -6.93
N LYS A 111 19.13 4.31 -6.85
CA LYS A 111 18.33 3.09 -6.98
C LYS A 111 17.47 2.90 -5.74
N TYR A 112 16.24 2.45 -5.90
CA TYR A 112 15.34 2.22 -4.78
C TYR A 112 14.39 1.06 -5.06
N THR A 113 13.89 0.43 -3.98
CA THR A 113 12.97 -0.71 -4.04
C THR A 113 11.54 -0.27 -4.37
N GLY A 114 10.82 -1.11 -5.09
CA GLY A 114 9.41 -0.91 -5.42
C GLY A 114 9.15 -0.10 -6.67
N SER A 115 7.90 0.27 -6.86
CA SER A 115 7.41 0.92 -8.07
C SER A 115 7.93 2.34 -8.25
N LYS A 116 8.05 2.75 -9.52
CA LYS A 116 8.52 4.09 -9.92
C LYS A 116 7.43 5.15 -9.74
N VAL A 117 7.79 6.40 -10.00
CA VAL A 117 6.95 7.59 -9.78
C VAL A 117 5.56 7.43 -10.36
N LEU A 118 5.45 7.14 -11.66
CA LEU A 118 4.15 7.07 -12.34
C LEU A 118 3.26 5.97 -11.75
N ALA A 119 3.78 4.77 -11.56
CA ALA A 119 3.02 3.66 -11.01
C ALA A 119 2.56 3.92 -9.57
N SER A 120 3.42 4.51 -8.74
CA SER A 120 3.08 4.90 -7.38
C SER A 120 1.95 5.94 -7.35
N SER A 121 2.04 6.98 -8.19
CA SER A 121 1.01 8.02 -8.29
C SER A 121 -0.33 7.48 -8.80
N LEU A 122 -0.30 6.63 -9.84
CA LEU A 122 -1.50 5.99 -10.39
C LEU A 122 -2.15 5.03 -9.39
N SER A 123 -1.36 4.26 -8.65
CA SER A 123 -1.88 3.33 -7.63
C SER A 123 -2.55 4.05 -6.48
N MET A 124 -2.03 5.21 -6.07
CA MET A 124 -2.60 6.00 -5.00
C MET A 124 -3.92 6.65 -5.42
N ASP A 125 -4.05 7.10 -6.67
CA ASP A 125 -5.31 7.64 -7.22
C ASP A 125 -6.26 6.49 -7.62
N LYS A 126 -7.23 6.19 -6.74
CA LYS A 126 -8.17 5.08 -6.93
C LYS A 126 -9.03 5.22 -8.18
N GLU A 127 -9.41 6.45 -8.54
CA GLU A 127 -10.18 6.68 -9.76
C GLU A 127 -9.37 6.35 -11.00
N MET A 128 -8.13 6.85 -11.08
CA MET A 128 -7.24 6.57 -12.22
C MET A 128 -6.88 5.09 -12.28
N SER A 129 -6.62 4.45 -11.16
CA SER A 129 -6.42 2.99 -11.10
C SER A 129 -7.62 2.24 -11.71
N LYS A 130 -8.85 2.59 -11.32
CA LYS A 130 -10.07 1.95 -11.84
C LYS A 130 -10.26 2.17 -13.34
N VAL A 131 -9.93 3.36 -13.87
CA VAL A 131 -9.95 3.63 -15.32
C VAL A 131 -8.98 2.69 -16.04
N ILE A 132 -7.75 2.57 -15.54
CA ILE A 132 -6.73 1.69 -16.10
C ILE A 132 -7.16 0.22 -16.00
N PHE A 133 -7.68 -0.22 -14.86
CA PHE A 133 -8.18 -1.58 -14.68
C PHE A 133 -9.24 -1.94 -15.73
N ARG A 134 -10.24 -1.09 -15.94
CA ARG A 134 -11.26 -1.30 -16.97
C ARG A 134 -10.67 -1.41 -18.37
N GLN A 135 -9.75 -0.51 -18.72
CA GLN A 135 -9.07 -0.53 -20.01
C GLN A 135 -8.26 -1.82 -20.21
N ALA A 136 -7.67 -2.34 -19.14
CA ALA A 136 -6.88 -3.57 -19.16
C ALA A 136 -7.72 -4.86 -19.04
N GLY A 137 -9.04 -4.75 -18.90
CA GLY A 137 -9.94 -5.91 -18.74
C GLY A 137 -9.98 -6.47 -17.32
N VAL A 138 -9.47 -5.75 -16.32
CA VAL A 138 -9.60 -6.09 -14.90
C VAL A 138 -10.91 -5.53 -14.38
N GLN A 139 -11.76 -6.41 -13.87
CA GLN A 139 -13.06 -6.03 -13.33
C GLN A 139 -12.90 -5.25 -12.02
N THR A 140 -13.59 -4.11 -11.91
CA THR A 140 -13.68 -3.29 -10.69
C THR A 140 -15.10 -2.78 -10.51
N ALA A 141 -15.50 -2.44 -9.29
CA ALA A 141 -16.84 -1.93 -9.00
C ALA A 141 -17.12 -0.62 -9.76
N ASP A 142 -18.37 -0.40 -10.15
CA ASP A 142 -18.81 0.87 -10.72
C ASP A 142 -18.65 2.00 -9.72
N TRP A 143 -18.28 3.19 -10.21
CA TRP A 143 -18.02 4.35 -9.38
C TRP A 143 -18.43 5.66 -10.04
N ILE A 144 -18.57 6.67 -9.21
CA ILE A 144 -18.57 8.10 -9.57
C ILE A 144 -17.61 8.82 -8.61
N SER A 145 -17.09 9.96 -9.04
CA SER A 145 -16.22 10.80 -8.19
C SER A 145 -16.81 12.20 -8.06
N VAL A 146 -16.55 12.82 -6.92
CA VAL A 146 -17.04 14.16 -6.58
C VAL A 146 -15.96 14.98 -5.90
N THR A 147 -16.01 16.31 -6.07
CA THR A 147 -15.14 17.29 -5.41
C THR A 147 -15.97 18.15 -4.45
N GLU A 148 -15.35 19.15 -3.80
CA GLU A 148 -16.01 20.00 -2.80
C GLU A 148 -17.30 20.67 -3.27
N ASN A 149 -17.41 21.00 -4.56
CA ASN A 149 -18.58 21.66 -5.14
C ASN A 149 -19.67 20.68 -5.62
N PHE A 150 -19.83 19.56 -4.91
CA PHE A 150 -20.89 18.62 -5.27
C PHE A 150 -22.28 19.20 -5.00
N SER A 151 -23.24 18.92 -5.90
CA SER A 151 -24.62 19.37 -5.81
C SER A 151 -25.55 18.23 -5.37
N GLU A 152 -26.80 18.54 -5.04
CA GLU A 152 -27.81 17.52 -4.74
C GLU A 152 -28.04 16.53 -5.88
N SER A 153 -27.68 16.88 -7.12
CA SER A 153 -27.72 15.96 -8.26
C SER A 153 -26.86 14.71 -8.09
N VAL A 154 -25.83 14.76 -7.23
CA VAL A 154 -24.99 13.59 -6.89
C VAL A 154 -25.82 12.47 -6.28
N THR A 155 -26.78 12.80 -5.44
CA THR A 155 -27.67 11.81 -4.83
C THR A 155 -28.46 11.03 -5.89
N ASN A 156 -28.96 11.71 -6.91
CA ASN A 156 -29.66 11.06 -8.03
C ASN A 156 -28.69 10.19 -8.85
N GLN A 157 -27.46 10.66 -9.11
CA GLN A 157 -26.45 9.86 -9.81
C GLN A 157 -26.08 8.60 -9.03
N VAL A 158 -25.98 8.68 -7.69
CA VAL A 158 -25.74 7.51 -6.85
C VAL A 158 -26.87 6.50 -6.99
N LYS A 159 -28.13 6.94 -6.91
CA LYS A 159 -29.29 6.07 -7.06
C LYS A 159 -29.34 5.37 -8.42
N GLU A 160 -29.07 6.10 -9.49
CA GLU A 160 -29.18 5.59 -10.85
C GLU A 160 -28.02 4.69 -11.27
N LYS A 161 -26.79 5.05 -10.90
CA LYS A 161 -25.58 4.40 -11.41
C LYS A 161 -24.93 3.43 -10.45
N ILE A 162 -25.05 3.68 -9.13
CA ILE A 162 -24.34 2.91 -8.10
C ILE A 162 -25.29 2.04 -7.29
N GLY A 163 -26.39 2.62 -6.78
CA GLY A 163 -27.32 1.97 -5.87
C GLY A 163 -26.82 1.90 -4.44
N PHE A 164 -27.61 1.25 -3.58
CA PHE A 164 -27.30 1.02 -2.16
C PHE A 164 -27.20 -0.46 -1.85
N PRO A 165 -26.34 -0.86 -0.90
CA PRO A 165 -25.36 -0.03 -0.23
C PRO A 165 -24.22 0.38 -1.17
N CYS A 166 -23.57 1.53 -0.87
CA CYS A 166 -22.38 1.98 -1.57
C CYS A 166 -21.26 2.36 -0.58
N VAL A 167 -20.02 2.43 -1.06
CA VAL A 167 -18.87 2.85 -0.28
C VAL A 167 -18.46 4.25 -0.73
N ILE A 168 -18.31 5.17 0.23
CA ILE A 168 -17.78 6.51 -0.01
C ILE A 168 -16.45 6.63 0.71
N LYS A 169 -15.40 7.02 -0.01
CA LYS A 169 -14.02 7.08 0.52
C LYS A 169 -13.21 8.17 -0.15
N PRO A 170 -12.14 8.68 0.49
CA PRO A 170 -11.15 9.53 -0.16
C PRO A 170 -10.52 8.84 -1.36
N ASN A 171 -10.21 9.59 -2.42
CA ASN A 171 -9.63 9.03 -3.63
C ASN A 171 -8.17 8.56 -3.46
N ASP A 172 -7.39 9.28 -2.63
CA ASP A 172 -5.94 9.13 -2.49
C ASP A 172 -5.49 8.84 -1.05
N GLN A 173 -6.28 8.08 -0.30
CA GLN A 173 -5.93 7.66 1.06
C GLN A 173 -5.92 6.15 1.21
N GLY A 174 -5.01 5.66 2.06
CA GLY A 174 -4.91 4.27 2.48
C GLY A 174 -5.69 3.95 3.76
N SER A 175 -5.53 2.73 4.24
CA SER A 175 -5.90 2.28 5.59
C SER A 175 -7.34 2.58 6.05
N THR A 176 -8.30 2.65 5.11
CA THR A 176 -9.73 2.86 5.41
C THR A 176 -10.04 4.23 6.04
N VAL A 177 -9.10 5.18 6.00
CA VAL A 177 -9.31 6.54 6.51
C VAL A 177 -10.42 7.22 5.73
N GLY A 178 -11.40 7.80 6.43
CA GLY A 178 -12.50 8.56 5.82
C GLY A 178 -13.51 7.72 5.00
N LEU A 179 -13.45 6.39 5.10
CA LEU A 179 -14.36 5.48 4.41
C LEU A 179 -15.68 5.34 5.17
N THR A 180 -16.80 5.38 4.46
CA THR A 180 -18.14 5.13 4.99
C THR A 180 -18.89 4.13 4.11
N LEU A 181 -19.47 3.09 4.72
CA LEU A 181 -20.49 2.26 4.08
C LEU A 181 -21.85 2.96 4.22
N VAL A 182 -22.36 3.48 3.13
CA VAL A 182 -23.63 4.19 3.05
C VAL A 182 -24.73 3.20 2.67
N LYS A 183 -25.74 3.10 3.52
CA LYS A 183 -26.90 2.21 3.33
C LYS A 183 -28.13 2.92 2.82
N GLU A 184 -28.24 4.20 3.13
CA GLU A 184 -29.43 5.02 2.83
C GLU A 184 -29.02 6.39 2.28
N GLU A 185 -29.88 6.94 1.46
CA GLU A 185 -29.71 8.25 0.78
C GLU A 185 -29.28 9.39 1.72
N LYS A 186 -29.92 9.46 2.89
CA LYS A 186 -29.67 10.53 3.89
C LYS A 186 -28.24 10.60 4.38
N GLU A 187 -27.46 9.51 4.23
CA GLU A 187 -26.09 9.41 4.70
C GLU A 187 -25.07 9.95 3.69
N ILE A 188 -25.44 10.08 2.41
CA ILE A 188 -24.53 10.43 1.30
C ILE A 188 -23.76 11.73 1.59
N SER A 189 -24.49 12.81 1.90
CA SER A 189 -23.86 14.14 2.06
C SER A 189 -22.84 14.16 3.20
N ALA A 190 -23.15 13.51 4.34
CA ALA A 190 -22.24 13.42 5.47
C ALA A 190 -20.99 12.58 5.13
N ALA A 191 -21.18 11.45 4.44
CA ALA A 191 -20.10 10.57 4.01
C ALA A 191 -19.16 11.25 3.00
N ILE A 192 -19.70 12.00 2.02
CA ILE A 192 -18.88 12.78 1.07
C ILE A 192 -18.06 13.83 1.81
N LYS A 193 -18.70 14.60 2.70
CA LYS A 193 -18.00 15.62 3.49
C LYS A 193 -16.89 15.04 4.35
N LEU A 194 -17.10 13.86 4.93
CA LEU A 194 -16.05 13.16 5.67
C LEU A 194 -14.88 12.76 4.76
N ALA A 195 -15.15 12.17 3.60
CA ALA A 195 -14.10 11.77 2.65
C ALA A 195 -13.30 12.97 2.16
N LEU A 196 -13.96 14.10 1.88
CA LEU A 196 -13.33 15.34 1.43
C LEU A 196 -12.48 16.05 2.50
N GLN A 197 -12.57 15.67 3.77
CA GLN A 197 -11.61 16.13 4.79
C GLN A 197 -10.19 15.59 4.56
N PHE A 198 -10.07 14.47 3.86
CA PHE A 198 -8.80 13.76 3.67
C PHE A 198 -8.29 13.79 2.23
N SER A 199 -9.11 14.21 1.27
CA SER A 199 -8.76 14.26 -0.16
C SER A 199 -9.56 15.37 -0.84
N SER A 200 -9.02 15.93 -1.91
CA SER A 200 -9.76 16.89 -2.76
C SER A 200 -10.88 16.23 -3.57
N LYS A 201 -10.92 14.89 -3.60
CA LYS A 201 -11.88 14.09 -4.35
C LYS A 201 -12.39 12.92 -3.49
N ALA A 202 -13.70 12.73 -3.47
CA ALA A 202 -14.35 11.55 -2.88
C ALA A 202 -14.77 10.58 -3.98
N LEU A 203 -14.48 9.30 -3.79
CA LEU A 203 -14.90 8.20 -4.64
C LEU A 203 -16.14 7.55 -4.03
N ILE A 204 -17.19 7.38 -4.82
CA ILE A 204 -18.43 6.69 -4.46
C ILE A 204 -18.52 5.45 -5.33
N GLU A 205 -18.46 4.28 -4.75
CA GLU A 205 -18.43 3.02 -5.49
C GLU A 205 -19.48 2.03 -5.01
N LYS A 206 -19.94 1.18 -5.92
CA LYS A 206 -20.85 0.09 -5.59
C LYS A 206 -20.20 -0.83 -4.56
N TYR A 207 -20.92 -1.10 -3.46
CA TYR A 207 -20.49 -2.08 -2.50
C TYR A 207 -20.57 -3.49 -3.07
N ILE A 208 -19.50 -4.24 -3.00
CA ILE A 208 -19.47 -5.66 -3.40
C ILE A 208 -19.51 -6.50 -2.12
N PRO A 209 -20.64 -7.13 -1.81
CA PRO A 209 -20.71 -8.05 -0.68
C PRO A 209 -19.89 -9.31 -0.95
N GLY A 210 -19.45 -10.01 0.10
CA GLY A 210 -18.72 -11.26 -0.01
C GLY A 210 -17.36 -11.23 0.68
N ARG A 211 -16.37 -11.92 0.10
CA ARG A 211 -15.06 -12.19 0.70
C ARG A 211 -14.02 -11.16 0.28
N GLU A 212 -13.04 -10.91 1.14
CA GLU A 212 -11.91 -10.04 0.86
C GLU A 212 -10.67 -10.89 0.58
N LEU A 213 -10.13 -10.75 -0.62
CA LEU A 213 -8.99 -11.50 -1.10
C LEU A 213 -7.85 -10.54 -1.45
N THR A 214 -6.64 -11.02 -1.30
CA THR A 214 -5.46 -10.28 -1.76
C THR A 214 -4.46 -11.21 -2.43
N VAL A 215 -3.76 -10.65 -3.43
CA VAL A 215 -2.69 -11.34 -4.14
C VAL A 215 -1.45 -10.48 -4.08
N ALA A 216 -0.38 -11.01 -3.50
CA ALA A 216 0.93 -10.37 -3.57
C ALA A 216 1.62 -10.74 -4.89
N ILE A 217 2.27 -9.77 -5.50
CA ILE A 217 3.16 -9.95 -6.65
C ILE A 217 4.60 -9.76 -6.17
N LEU A 218 5.48 -10.64 -6.60
CA LEU A 218 6.92 -10.56 -6.34
C LEU A 218 7.66 -11.00 -7.60
N GLN A 219 8.50 -10.13 -8.16
CA GLN A 219 9.28 -10.43 -9.38
C GLN A 219 8.38 -10.94 -10.52
N ASP A 220 7.31 -10.23 -10.83
CA ASP A 220 6.32 -10.58 -11.87
C ASP A 220 5.63 -11.94 -11.68
N LYS A 221 5.66 -12.47 -10.46
CA LYS A 221 4.97 -13.71 -10.10
C LYS A 221 3.90 -13.45 -9.05
N ALA A 222 2.69 -13.93 -9.32
CA ALA A 222 1.61 -13.92 -8.35
C ALA A 222 1.83 -15.00 -7.30
N LEU A 223 1.85 -14.60 -6.03
CA LEU A 223 1.87 -15.51 -4.89
C LEU A 223 0.47 -16.10 -4.64
N PRO A 224 0.33 -17.11 -3.77
CA PRO A 224 -0.98 -17.67 -3.44
C PRO A 224 -1.96 -16.61 -2.96
N VAL A 225 -3.21 -16.75 -3.37
CA VAL A 225 -4.30 -15.90 -2.91
C VAL A 225 -4.43 -16.02 -1.39
N LEU A 226 -4.51 -14.91 -0.71
CA LEU A 226 -4.74 -14.83 0.72
C LEU A 226 -6.13 -14.24 0.97
N GLU A 227 -6.90 -14.85 1.86
CA GLU A 227 -8.18 -14.34 2.31
C GLU A 227 -8.01 -13.62 3.64
N ILE A 228 -8.69 -12.47 3.75
CA ILE A 228 -8.78 -11.67 4.96
C ILE A 228 -10.18 -11.86 5.54
N VAL A 229 -10.26 -12.42 6.73
CA VAL A 229 -11.53 -12.67 7.43
C VAL A 229 -11.57 -11.79 8.70
N PRO A 230 -12.21 -10.61 8.64
CA PRO A 230 -12.40 -9.80 9.84
C PRO A 230 -13.29 -10.54 10.83
N LYS A 231 -12.93 -10.56 12.12
CA LYS A 231 -13.74 -11.20 13.17
C LYS A 231 -15.05 -10.47 13.47
N SER A 232 -15.13 -9.18 13.10
CA SER A 232 -16.33 -8.35 13.22
C SER A 232 -16.29 -7.20 12.22
N GLY A 233 -17.42 -6.85 11.61
CA GLY A 233 -17.57 -5.65 10.80
C GLY A 233 -16.72 -5.60 9.53
N PHE A 234 -16.09 -4.48 9.29
CA PHE A 234 -15.24 -4.19 8.13
C PHE A 234 -13.75 -4.35 8.46
N TYR A 235 -12.94 -4.66 7.45
CA TYR A 235 -11.48 -4.65 7.56
C TYR A 235 -10.96 -3.21 7.58
N ASP A 236 -11.16 -2.52 8.69
CA ASP A 236 -10.73 -1.14 8.94
C ASP A 236 -9.30 -1.06 9.52
N TYR A 237 -8.84 0.15 9.82
CA TYR A 237 -7.52 0.40 10.39
C TYR A 237 -7.26 -0.44 11.66
N LYS A 238 -8.26 -0.54 12.55
CA LYS A 238 -8.15 -1.31 13.79
C LYS A 238 -7.97 -2.81 13.49
N HIS A 239 -8.72 -3.35 12.52
CA HIS A 239 -8.61 -4.77 12.11
C HIS A 239 -7.29 -5.07 11.40
N LYS A 240 -6.69 -4.07 10.70
CA LYS A 240 -5.40 -4.22 10.01
C LYS A 240 -4.22 -4.32 10.97
N TYR A 241 -4.23 -3.55 12.06
CA TYR A 241 -3.05 -3.35 12.90
C TYR A 241 -3.20 -3.86 14.34
N THR A 242 -4.37 -4.34 14.76
CA THR A 242 -4.56 -4.98 16.06
C THR A 242 -4.48 -6.49 15.93
N SER A 243 -3.53 -7.09 16.64
CA SER A 243 -3.36 -8.56 16.63
C SER A 243 -4.64 -9.27 17.05
N GLY A 244 -5.00 -10.30 16.29
CA GLY A 244 -6.16 -11.14 16.60
C GLY A 244 -7.53 -10.61 16.16
N MET A 245 -7.62 -9.42 15.53
CA MET A 245 -8.89 -8.87 15.02
C MET A 245 -9.27 -9.42 13.64
N SER A 246 -8.34 -10.01 12.92
CA SER A 246 -8.58 -10.64 11.62
C SER A 246 -7.89 -12.01 11.57
N GLU A 247 -8.47 -12.93 10.83
CA GLU A 247 -7.86 -14.19 10.44
C GLU A 247 -7.36 -14.09 9.00
N TYR A 248 -6.25 -14.74 8.71
CA TYR A 248 -5.61 -14.74 7.40
C TYR A 248 -5.44 -16.17 6.92
N ILE A 249 -6.14 -16.54 5.86
CA ILE A 249 -6.13 -17.89 5.29
C ILE A 249 -5.30 -17.88 4.01
N VAL A 250 -4.17 -18.57 4.00
CA VAL A 250 -3.29 -18.69 2.83
C VAL A 250 -2.77 -20.12 2.66
N PRO A 251 -3.00 -20.76 1.51
CA PRO A 251 -3.85 -20.33 0.39
C PRO A 251 -5.32 -20.16 0.81
N ALA A 252 -6.01 -19.19 0.20
CA ALA A 252 -7.43 -18.96 0.42
C ALA A 252 -8.25 -20.23 0.04
N GLN A 253 -9.28 -20.54 0.83
CA GLN A 253 -10.17 -21.68 0.57
C GLN A 253 -11.22 -21.30 -0.49
N ILE A 254 -10.81 -21.26 -1.75
CA ILE A 254 -11.60 -20.95 -2.94
C ILE A 254 -11.35 -22.00 -4.02
N LEU A 255 -12.20 -22.04 -5.05
CA LEU A 255 -12.01 -22.93 -6.19
C LEU A 255 -10.70 -22.60 -6.91
N GLU A 256 -9.99 -23.61 -7.39
CA GLU A 256 -8.67 -23.45 -8.04
C GLU A 256 -8.74 -22.54 -9.27
N ASN A 257 -9.79 -22.63 -10.07
CA ASN A 257 -9.99 -21.77 -11.23
C ASN A 257 -10.21 -20.30 -10.82
N VAL A 258 -10.87 -20.05 -9.67
CA VAL A 258 -11.05 -18.70 -9.12
C VAL A 258 -9.72 -18.15 -8.59
N ALA A 259 -8.92 -18.97 -7.92
CA ALA A 259 -7.59 -18.59 -7.46
C ALA A 259 -6.68 -18.22 -8.64
N LYS A 260 -6.64 -19.04 -9.69
CA LYS A 260 -5.89 -18.75 -10.92
C LYS A 260 -6.37 -17.47 -11.60
N LYS A 261 -7.69 -17.23 -11.64
CA LYS A 261 -8.26 -15.99 -12.18
C LYS A 261 -7.84 -14.78 -11.35
N ALA A 262 -7.88 -14.87 -10.02
CA ALA A 262 -7.42 -13.79 -9.13
C ALA A 262 -5.94 -13.45 -9.34
N GLN A 263 -5.09 -14.46 -9.40
CA GLN A 263 -3.66 -14.31 -9.67
C GLN A 263 -3.40 -13.68 -11.06
N HIS A 264 -4.11 -14.11 -12.07
CA HIS A 264 -4.00 -13.56 -13.42
C HIS A 264 -4.46 -12.09 -13.49
N GLN A 265 -5.61 -11.77 -12.88
CA GLN A 265 -6.09 -10.38 -12.82
C GLN A 265 -5.17 -9.49 -11.99
N ALA A 266 -4.56 -10.00 -10.93
CA ALA A 266 -3.57 -9.27 -10.15
C ALA A 266 -2.32 -8.93 -10.98
N LEU A 267 -1.83 -9.86 -11.78
CA LEU A 267 -0.72 -9.62 -12.71
C LEU A 267 -1.06 -8.56 -13.75
N ILE A 268 -2.27 -8.62 -14.34
CA ILE A 268 -2.72 -7.59 -15.31
C ILE A 268 -2.81 -6.23 -14.62
N ALA A 269 -3.41 -6.15 -13.42
CA ALA A 269 -3.51 -4.90 -12.67
C ALA A 269 -2.12 -4.32 -12.36
N PHE A 270 -1.19 -5.15 -11.88
CA PHE A 270 0.20 -4.77 -11.61
C PHE A 270 0.90 -4.22 -12.86
N GLN A 271 0.81 -4.94 -13.98
CA GLN A 271 1.46 -4.56 -15.23
C GLN A 271 0.82 -3.32 -15.88
N SER A 272 -0.51 -3.21 -15.85
CA SER A 272 -1.22 -2.08 -16.47
C SER A 272 -0.99 -0.75 -15.76
N ILE A 273 -0.76 -0.76 -14.45
CA ILE A 273 -0.34 0.40 -13.67
C ILE A 273 1.15 0.73 -13.92
N GLY A 274 1.94 -0.25 -14.40
CA GLY A 274 3.38 -0.10 -14.57
C GLY A 274 4.16 -0.31 -13.27
N CYS A 275 3.64 -1.13 -12.36
CA CYS A 275 4.31 -1.46 -11.11
C CYS A 275 5.59 -2.24 -11.35
N ASP A 276 6.53 -2.14 -10.40
CA ASP A 276 7.83 -2.81 -10.44
C ASP A 276 8.14 -3.43 -9.06
N GLY A 277 8.96 -4.48 -9.07
CA GLY A 277 9.46 -5.13 -7.87
C GLY A 277 8.42 -5.98 -7.16
N TYR A 278 7.62 -5.38 -6.35
CA TYR A 278 6.58 -6.05 -5.58
C TYR A 278 5.39 -5.13 -5.33
N ALA A 279 4.22 -5.74 -5.18
CA ALA A 279 3.00 -5.03 -4.81
C ALA A 279 1.98 -6.00 -4.19
N ARG A 280 0.88 -5.45 -3.68
CA ARG A 280 -0.28 -6.21 -3.23
C ARG A 280 -1.53 -5.70 -3.90
N ILE A 281 -2.29 -6.59 -4.48
CA ILE A 281 -3.53 -6.28 -5.21
C ILE A 281 -4.71 -6.82 -4.41
N ASP A 282 -5.63 -5.95 -4.04
CA ASP A 282 -6.76 -6.27 -3.18
C ASP A 282 -8.05 -6.41 -4.00
N PHE A 283 -8.86 -7.43 -3.66
CA PHE A 283 -10.09 -7.79 -4.35
C PHE A 283 -11.25 -8.00 -3.39
N ARG A 284 -12.45 -7.74 -3.88
CA ARG A 284 -13.69 -8.31 -3.33
C ARG A 284 -14.16 -9.44 -4.24
N MET A 285 -14.55 -10.56 -3.64
CA MET A 285 -15.16 -11.68 -4.35
C MET A 285 -16.60 -11.84 -3.89
N ASN A 286 -17.56 -11.76 -4.81
CA ASN A 286 -18.98 -11.91 -4.49
C ASN A 286 -19.39 -13.40 -4.40
N GLU A 287 -20.67 -13.67 -4.09
CA GLU A 287 -21.23 -15.02 -3.97
C GLU A 287 -21.24 -15.82 -5.28
N LYS A 288 -21.02 -15.16 -6.43
CA LYS A 288 -20.91 -15.80 -7.75
C LYS A 288 -19.47 -16.03 -8.17
N ASP A 289 -18.52 -15.95 -7.24
CA ASP A 289 -17.08 -16.05 -7.50
C ASP A 289 -16.54 -15.01 -8.50
N GLU A 290 -17.26 -13.87 -8.65
CA GLU A 290 -16.79 -12.76 -9.46
C GLU A 290 -15.84 -11.88 -8.63
N LEU A 291 -14.69 -11.54 -9.24
CA LEU A 291 -13.61 -10.79 -8.61
C LEU A 291 -13.68 -9.32 -9.03
N PHE A 292 -13.59 -8.42 -8.07
CA PHE A 292 -13.57 -6.96 -8.27
C PHE A 292 -12.31 -6.39 -7.64
N CYS A 293 -11.39 -5.91 -8.47
CA CYS A 293 -10.18 -5.26 -8.01
C CYS A 293 -10.52 -3.95 -7.30
N LEU A 294 -10.01 -3.77 -6.09
CA LEU A 294 -10.20 -2.58 -5.28
C LEU A 294 -9.06 -1.57 -5.50
N GLU A 295 -7.83 -2.03 -5.35
CA GLU A 295 -6.64 -1.19 -5.40
C GLU A 295 -5.37 -2.01 -5.60
N VAL A 296 -4.28 -1.32 -5.96
CA VAL A 296 -2.90 -1.81 -5.97
C VAL A 296 -2.11 -1.06 -4.91
N ASN A 297 -1.45 -1.78 -4.00
CA ASN A 297 -0.58 -1.22 -2.99
C ASN A 297 0.88 -1.43 -3.40
N THR A 298 1.59 -0.36 -3.73
CA THR A 298 2.97 -0.41 -4.23
C THR A 298 4.04 -0.53 -3.16
N LEU A 299 3.74 -0.14 -1.92
CA LEU A 299 4.58 -0.34 -0.74
C LEU A 299 3.80 -1.03 0.38
N PRO A 300 3.40 -2.31 0.18
CA PRO A 300 2.62 -3.03 1.18
C PRO A 300 3.41 -3.24 2.46
N GLY A 301 2.69 -3.38 3.58
CA GLY A 301 3.29 -3.63 4.89
C GLY A 301 4.26 -4.82 4.88
N MET A 302 5.40 -4.63 5.51
CA MET A 302 6.53 -5.58 5.56
C MET A 302 6.91 -5.96 6.99
N THR A 303 5.92 -6.03 7.89
CA THR A 303 6.14 -6.73 9.17
C THR A 303 6.12 -8.24 8.93
N PRO A 304 6.77 -9.07 9.75
CA PRO A 304 6.72 -10.53 9.60
C PRO A 304 5.29 -11.12 9.59
N THR A 305 4.32 -10.37 10.09
CA THR A 305 2.90 -10.77 10.14
C THR A 305 2.04 -10.12 9.04
N SER A 306 2.63 -9.29 8.19
CA SER A 306 1.94 -8.63 7.06
C SER A 306 1.56 -9.63 5.95
N LEU A 307 0.67 -9.20 5.06
CA LEU A 307 0.04 -10.08 4.06
C LEU A 307 1.04 -10.59 3.01
N VAL A 308 1.95 -9.74 2.52
CA VAL A 308 2.98 -10.15 1.55
C VAL A 308 3.94 -11.17 2.13
N PRO A 309 4.54 -10.98 3.33
CA PRO A 309 5.34 -12.00 4.00
C PRO A 309 4.59 -13.32 4.26
N LYS A 310 3.28 -13.25 4.62
CA LYS A 310 2.47 -14.47 4.79
C LYS A 310 2.30 -15.24 3.48
N ALA A 311 1.98 -14.54 2.39
CA ALA A 311 1.85 -15.16 1.07
C ALA A 311 3.19 -15.76 0.58
N ALA A 312 4.31 -15.07 0.82
CA ALA A 312 5.64 -15.56 0.50
C ALA A 312 6.00 -16.82 1.29
N LYS A 313 5.72 -16.81 2.61
CA LYS A 313 5.95 -17.97 3.48
C LYS A 313 5.16 -19.21 3.04
N ALA A 314 3.96 -19.04 2.52
CA ALA A 314 3.13 -20.16 2.04
C ALA A 314 3.74 -20.90 0.84
N VAL A 315 4.70 -20.30 0.14
CA VAL A 315 5.48 -20.92 -0.95
C VAL A 315 6.95 -21.16 -0.56
N GLY A 316 7.25 -21.19 0.73
CA GLY A 316 8.57 -21.52 1.25
C GLY A 316 9.61 -20.37 1.18
N ILE A 317 9.20 -19.13 0.87
CA ILE A 317 10.08 -17.95 0.87
C ILE A 317 10.10 -17.38 2.28
N SER A 318 11.26 -17.40 2.94
CA SER A 318 11.46 -16.77 4.24
C SER A 318 11.36 -15.24 4.16
N PHE A 319 11.25 -14.57 5.30
CA PHE A 319 11.20 -13.11 5.32
C PHE A 319 12.52 -12.48 4.82
N GLU A 320 13.64 -13.08 5.20
CA GLU A 320 14.97 -12.68 4.72
C GLU A 320 15.10 -12.85 3.21
N GLU A 321 14.68 -13.98 2.65
CA GLU A 321 14.68 -14.21 1.20
C GLU A 321 13.77 -13.24 0.46
N LEU A 322 12.62 -12.89 1.04
CA LEU A 322 11.72 -11.88 0.48
C LEU A 322 12.41 -10.51 0.40
N VAL A 323 13.02 -10.06 1.50
CA VAL A 323 13.77 -8.79 1.56
C VAL A 323 14.92 -8.80 0.55
N GLU A 324 15.68 -9.89 0.47
CA GLU A 324 16.78 -10.01 -0.49
C GLU A 324 16.29 -9.95 -1.95
N LYS A 325 15.22 -10.65 -2.29
CA LYS A 325 14.63 -10.60 -3.63
C LYS A 325 14.17 -9.19 -4.02
N ILE A 326 13.60 -8.44 -3.08
CA ILE A 326 13.19 -7.04 -3.31
C ILE A 326 14.42 -6.15 -3.56
N ILE A 327 15.51 -6.33 -2.83
CA ILE A 327 16.76 -5.59 -3.04
C ILE A 327 17.36 -5.90 -4.41
N GLN A 328 17.41 -7.17 -4.77
CA GLN A 328 18.03 -7.60 -6.03
C GLN A 328 17.32 -7.06 -7.28
N GLN A 329 16.02 -6.81 -7.20
CA GLN A 329 15.29 -6.17 -8.30
C GLN A 329 15.62 -4.68 -8.47
N ALA A 330 16.05 -4.01 -7.39
CA ALA A 330 16.42 -2.60 -7.43
C ALA A 330 17.86 -2.36 -7.91
N LEU A 331 18.71 -3.40 -7.94
CA LEU A 331 20.10 -3.32 -8.37
C LEU A 331 20.24 -3.38 -9.88
#